data_72bede8363d73a14a90c3f3d33d716c9
#
_entry.id   72bede8363d73a14a90c3f3d33d716c9
#
_cell.length_a   1.000
_cell.length_b   1.000
_cell.length_c   1.000
_cell.angle_alpha   90.00
_cell.angle_beta   90.00
_cell.angle_gamma   90.00
#
_symmetry.space_group_name_H-M   'P 1'
#
loop_
_entity.id
_entity.type
_entity.pdbx_description
1 polymer ?
#
loop_
_entity_poly.entity_id
_entity_poly.type
_entity_poly.pdbx_seq_one_letter_code
_entity_poly.pdbx_strand_id
1 'polypeptide(L)'
;MSWDVAIERARSSIMPRTYDVLARYGYLQDLRREVRRAKEEVVRNLDFYIEEFRRSVERIGGRFYLAGDGREAANIAANIVGRGKVVVMGKNNVASETRLHKRLEEEGNEVWETDLGAFLVQLSGEEGSHITAPALHLTRERAAELLREKLGIAVPPDPAVRTHSSPNSAQMQALFPLSRRRAEAEEFQRSQGCSMLPLPV
;
A
#
# COMPACT_ATOMS: atom_id res chain seq x y z
N MET A 1 10.45 -3.67 20.22
CA MET A 1 9.54 -4.76 20.73
C MET A 1 9.88 -6.01 19.94
N SER A 2 10.02 -7.18 20.60
CA SER A 2 10.28 -8.43 19.86
C SER A 2 9.09 -8.79 18.96
N TRP A 3 9.35 -9.49 17.88
CA TRP A 3 8.36 -9.97 16.91
C TRP A 3 7.24 -10.77 17.56
N ASP A 4 7.61 -11.72 18.41
CA ASP A 4 6.66 -12.61 19.09
C ASP A 4 5.63 -11.83 19.91
N VAL A 5 6.10 -10.83 20.64
CA VAL A 5 5.22 -9.95 21.45
C VAL A 5 4.28 -9.13 20.57
N ALA A 6 4.77 -8.62 19.43
CA ALA A 6 3.95 -7.86 18.51
C ALA A 6 2.84 -8.71 17.87
N ILE A 7 3.19 -9.93 17.43
CA ILE A 7 2.23 -10.86 16.83
C ILE A 7 1.20 -11.32 17.86
N GLU A 8 1.64 -11.72 19.07
CA GLU A 8 0.71 -12.18 20.11
C GLU A 8 -0.25 -11.08 20.55
N ARG A 9 0.21 -9.84 20.66
CA ARG A 9 -0.65 -8.69 20.93
C ARG A 9 -1.69 -8.46 19.83
N ALA A 10 -1.29 -8.54 18.56
CA ALA A 10 -2.22 -8.41 17.44
C ALA A 10 -3.23 -9.56 17.43
N ARG A 11 -2.77 -10.79 17.62
CA ARG A 11 -3.61 -11.99 17.69
C ARG A 11 -4.66 -11.89 18.79
N SER A 12 -4.24 -11.54 20.00
CA SER A 12 -5.12 -11.42 21.17
C SER A 12 -6.18 -10.31 20.99
N SER A 13 -5.88 -9.28 20.20
CA SER A 13 -6.84 -8.20 19.90
C SER A 13 -7.81 -8.55 18.77
N ILE A 14 -7.34 -9.23 17.72
CA ILE A 14 -8.10 -9.46 16.47
C ILE A 14 -8.94 -10.75 16.54
N MET A 15 -8.39 -11.84 17.07
CA MET A 15 -9.04 -13.16 17.00
C MET A 15 -10.39 -13.22 17.72
N PRO A 16 -10.56 -12.65 18.93
CA PRO A 16 -11.88 -12.67 19.58
C PRO A 16 -12.96 -12.00 18.72
N ARG A 17 -12.65 -10.85 18.14
CA ARG A 17 -13.59 -10.12 17.26
C ARG A 17 -13.93 -10.91 16.00
N THR A 18 -12.97 -11.63 15.44
CA THR A 18 -13.20 -12.50 14.29
C THR A 18 -14.16 -13.64 14.64
N TYR A 19 -13.98 -14.28 15.80
CA TYR A 19 -14.88 -15.33 16.25
C TYR A 19 -16.30 -14.81 16.54
N ASP A 20 -16.42 -13.66 17.16
CA ASP A 20 -17.71 -13.01 17.40
C ASP A 20 -18.48 -12.73 16.11
N VAL A 21 -17.79 -12.20 15.08
CA VAL A 21 -18.37 -11.94 13.76
C VAL A 21 -18.81 -13.25 13.10
N LEU A 22 -17.95 -14.28 13.11
CA LEU A 22 -18.27 -15.59 12.53
C LEU A 22 -19.45 -16.27 13.24
N ALA A 23 -19.57 -16.09 14.55
CA ALA A 23 -20.69 -16.61 15.34
C ALA A 23 -21.99 -15.85 15.05
N ARG A 24 -21.90 -14.53 14.86
CA ARG A 24 -23.06 -13.66 14.61
C ARG A 24 -23.65 -13.85 13.21
N TYR A 25 -22.81 -14.08 12.21
CA TYR A 25 -23.22 -14.15 10.81
C TYR A 25 -22.96 -15.54 10.23
N GLY A 26 -23.91 -16.48 10.47
CA GLY A 26 -23.81 -17.88 10.06
C GLY A 26 -23.55 -18.09 8.55
N TYR A 27 -24.06 -17.20 7.69
CA TYR A 27 -23.84 -17.27 6.24
C TYR A 27 -22.37 -17.08 5.80
N LEU A 28 -21.52 -16.53 6.66
CA LEU A 28 -20.11 -16.29 6.32
C LEU A 28 -19.35 -17.58 6.00
N GLN A 29 -19.74 -18.69 6.59
CA GLN A 29 -19.09 -19.98 6.29
C GLN A 29 -19.42 -20.46 4.87
N ASP A 30 -20.64 -20.23 4.40
CA ASP A 30 -21.05 -20.54 3.03
C ASP A 30 -20.33 -19.63 2.04
N LEU A 31 -20.32 -18.32 2.31
CA LEU A 31 -19.62 -17.33 1.51
C LEU A 31 -18.12 -17.65 1.39
N ARG A 32 -17.46 -18.07 2.48
CA ARG A 32 -16.05 -18.51 2.45
C ARG A 32 -15.85 -19.71 1.52
N ARG A 33 -16.78 -20.67 1.51
CA ARG A 33 -16.73 -21.81 0.59
C ARG A 33 -16.91 -21.40 -0.87
N GLU A 34 -17.81 -20.46 -1.14
CA GLU A 34 -18.02 -19.91 -2.49
C GLU A 34 -16.80 -19.17 -2.99
N VAL A 35 -16.23 -18.27 -2.19
CA VAL A 35 -14.99 -17.54 -2.53
C VAL A 35 -13.83 -18.50 -2.78
N ARG A 36 -13.72 -19.55 -1.97
CA ARG A 36 -12.68 -20.58 -2.17
C ARG A 36 -12.86 -21.27 -3.52
N ARG A 37 -14.08 -21.73 -3.85
CA ARG A 37 -14.38 -22.37 -5.13
C ARG A 37 -14.05 -21.46 -6.32
N ALA A 38 -14.45 -20.19 -6.24
CA ALA A 38 -14.15 -19.21 -7.28
C ALA A 38 -12.63 -19.02 -7.49
N LYS A 39 -11.85 -18.94 -6.40
CA LYS A 39 -10.39 -18.86 -6.49
C LYS A 39 -9.76 -20.13 -7.07
N GLU A 40 -10.24 -21.30 -6.64
CA GLU A 40 -9.76 -22.59 -7.17
C GLU A 40 -10.07 -22.72 -8.66
N GLU A 41 -11.23 -22.24 -9.11
CA GLU A 41 -11.61 -22.19 -10.51
C GLU A 41 -10.67 -21.30 -11.32
N VAL A 42 -10.38 -20.08 -10.84
CA VAL A 42 -9.43 -19.18 -11.50
C VAL A 42 -8.04 -19.80 -11.60
N VAL A 43 -7.55 -20.45 -10.53
CA VAL A 43 -6.21 -21.08 -10.55
C VAL A 43 -6.14 -22.25 -11.54
N ARG A 44 -7.22 -23.05 -11.65
CA ARG A 44 -7.25 -24.17 -12.61
C ARG A 44 -7.29 -23.72 -14.07
N ASN A 45 -7.86 -22.54 -14.33
CA ASN A 45 -8.05 -21.99 -15.67
C ASN A 45 -7.33 -20.65 -15.83
N LEU A 46 -6.13 -20.52 -15.26
CA LEU A 46 -5.43 -19.25 -15.12
C LEU A 46 -5.18 -18.58 -16.48
N ASP A 47 -4.76 -19.31 -17.48
CA ASP A 47 -4.48 -18.78 -18.82
C ASP A 47 -5.74 -18.16 -19.46
N PHE A 48 -6.89 -18.82 -19.27
CA PHE A 48 -8.17 -18.28 -19.75
C PHE A 48 -8.48 -16.95 -19.08
N TYR A 49 -8.36 -16.84 -17.75
CA TYR A 49 -8.67 -15.62 -17.02
C TYR A 49 -7.67 -14.50 -17.28
N ILE A 50 -6.39 -14.82 -17.49
CA ILE A 50 -5.37 -13.86 -17.92
C ILE A 50 -5.77 -13.24 -19.27
N GLU A 51 -6.17 -14.07 -20.23
CA GLU A 51 -6.56 -13.62 -21.56
C GLU A 51 -7.84 -12.77 -21.53
N GLU A 52 -8.84 -13.17 -20.75
CA GLU A 52 -10.06 -12.37 -20.53
C GLU A 52 -9.77 -11.03 -19.89
N PHE A 53 -8.87 -11.00 -18.90
CA PHE A 53 -8.41 -9.77 -18.26
C PHE A 53 -7.69 -8.87 -19.25
N ARG A 54 -6.74 -9.43 -20.04
CA ARG A 54 -6.02 -8.70 -21.08
C ARG A 54 -6.99 -8.02 -22.06
N ARG A 55 -7.92 -8.77 -22.62
CA ARG A 55 -8.94 -8.23 -23.56
C ARG A 55 -9.78 -7.14 -22.93
N SER A 56 -10.13 -7.30 -21.66
CA SER A 56 -10.96 -6.33 -20.95
C SER A 56 -10.21 -5.01 -20.73
N VAL A 57 -8.92 -5.07 -20.37
CA VAL A 57 -8.05 -3.90 -20.22
C VAL A 57 -7.84 -3.20 -21.57
N GLU A 58 -7.52 -3.94 -22.62
CA GLU A 58 -7.26 -3.39 -23.96
C GLU A 58 -8.52 -2.76 -24.57
N ARG A 59 -9.70 -3.34 -24.36
CA ARG A 59 -10.98 -2.81 -24.82
C ARG A 59 -11.31 -1.41 -24.31
N ILE A 60 -10.85 -1.07 -23.09
CA ILE A 60 -11.03 0.26 -22.51
C ILE A 60 -9.81 1.18 -22.74
N GLY A 61 -8.91 0.81 -23.66
CA GLY A 61 -7.73 1.60 -24.01
C GLY A 61 -6.54 1.46 -23.04
N GLY A 62 -6.61 0.53 -22.09
CA GLY A 62 -5.51 0.23 -21.19
C GLY A 62 -4.40 -0.57 -21.89
N ARG A 63 -3.25 -0.66 -21.22
CA ARG A 63 -2.13 -1.52 -21.65
C ARG A 63 -1.97 -2.67 -20.67
N PHE A 64 -1.85 -3.87 -21.19
CA PHE A 64 -1.61 -5.08 -20.41
C PHE A 64 -0.19 -5.58 -20.63
N TYR A 65 0.47 -5.98 -19.55
CA TYR A 65 1.79 -6.58 -19.58
C TYR A 65 1.79 -7.85 -18.73
N LEU A 66 2.30 -8.92 -19.26
CA LEU A 66 2.52 -10.17 -18.55
C LEU A 66 4.02 -10.33 -18.31
N ALA A 67 4.41 -10.53 -17.06
CA ALA A 67 5.78 -10.76 -16.65
C ALA A 67 5.98 -12.22 -16.25
N GLY A 68 7.08 -12.82 -16.64
CA GLY A 68 7.44 -14.19 -16.28
C GLY A 68 7.95 -14.32 -14.85
N ASP A 69 8.50 -13.24 -14.29
CA ASP A 69 9.00 -13.19 -12.91
C ASP A 69 8.90 -11.78 -12.31
N GLY A 70 9.19 -11.68 -11.01
CA GLY A 70 9.14 -10.40 -10.28
C GLY A 70 10.16 -9.37 -10.77
N ARG A 71 11.30 -9.78 -11.26
CA ARG A 71 12.33 -8.88 -11.80
C ARG A 71 11.88 -8.29 -13.14
N GLU A 72 11.29 -9.09 -13.99
CA GLU A 72 10.71 -8.61 -15.24
C GLU A 72 9.56 -7.64 -14.96
N ALA A 73 8.67 -7.96 -14.02
CA ALA A 73 7.60 -7.06 -13.61
C ALA A 73 8.12 -5.70 -13.13
N ALA A 74 9.14 -5.69 -12.27
CA ALA A 74 9.76 -4.47 -11.80
C ALA A 74 10.43 -3.66 -12.93
N ASN A 75 11.08 -4.34 -13.89
CA ASN A 75 11.68 -3.69 -15.05
C ASN A 75 10.63 -3.06 -15.98
N ILE A 76 9.53 -3.76 -16.25
CA ILE A 76 8.42 -3.22 -17.05
C ILE A 76 7.88 -1.95 -16.38
N ALA A 77 7.60 -2.01 -15.08
CA ALA A 77 7.10 -0.86 -14.33
C ALA A 77 8.10 0.31 -14.34
N ALA A 78 9.39 0.06 -14.11
CA ALA A 78 10.43 1.07 -14.14
C ALA A 78 10.58 1.73 -15.52
N ASN A 79 10.48 0.95 -16.59
CA ASN A 79 10.52 1.48 -17.97
C ASN A 79 9.31 2.37 -18.28
N ILE A 80 8.12 2.06 -17.74
CA ILE A 80 6.91 2.88 -17.91
C ILE A 80 7.05 4.20 -17.14
N VAL A 81 7.55 4.16 -15.92
CA VAL A 81 7.75 5.34 -15.06
C VAL A 81 8.85 6.24 -15.63
N GLY A 82 9.95 5.64 -16.10
CA GLY A 82 11.13 6.39 -16.55
C GLY A 82 12.02 6.83 -15.39
N ARG A 83 12.81 7.90 -15.61
CA ARG A 83 13.85 8.35 -14.70
C ARG A 83 13.56 9.72 -14.09
N GLY A 84 14.12 9.97 -12.89
CA GLY A 84 14.11 11.30 -12.25
C GLY A 84 12.71 11.78 -11.88
N LYS A 85 11.79 10.87 -11.57
CA LYS A 85 10.42 11.16 -11.22
C LYS A 85 10.20 11.05 -9.71
N VAL A 86 9.17 11.75 -9.23
CA VAL A 86 8.58 11.46 -7.92
C VAL A 86 7.49 10.42 -8.14
N VAL A 87 7.64 9.28 -7.48
CA VAL A 87 6.73 8.14 -7.56
C VAL A 87 6.03 7.96 -6.22
N VAL A 88 4.72 7.91 -6.24
CA VAL A 88 3.90 7.72 -5.05
C VAL A 88 3.22 6.36 -5.16
N MET A 89 3.35 5.53 -4.14
CA MET A 89 2.83 4.17 -4.13
C MET A 89 1.87 3.96 -2.97
N GLY A 90 0.71 3.38 -3.24
CA GLY A 90 -0.12 2.79 -2.21
C GLY A 90 0.42 1.42 -1.79
N LYS A 91 0.02 0.95 -0.60
CA LYS A 91 0.44 -0.37 -0.12
C LYS A 91 0.16 -1.45 -1.15
N ASN A 92 1.23 -2.11 -1.60
CA ASN A 92 1.17 -3.16 -2.60
C ASN A 92 2.17 -4.28 -2.26
N ASN A 93 1.64 -5.45 -1.91
CA ASN A 93 2.48 -6.59 -1.55
C ASN A 93 3.31 -7.09 -2.74
N VAL A 94 2.76 -7.08 -3.95
CA VAL A 94 3.49 -7.48 -5.16
C VAL A 94 4.65 -6.53 -5.44
N ALA A 95 4.46 -5.22 -5.25
CA ALA A 95 5.55 -4.26 -5.37
C ALA A 95 6.70 -4.51 -4.37
N SER A 96 6.36 -4.93 -3.14
CA SER A 96 7.35 -5.32 -2.13
C SER A 96 8.07 -6.62 -2.52
N GLU A 97 7.34 -7.65 -2.94
CA GLU A 97 7.90 -8.95 -3.35
C GLU A 97 8.81 -8.84 -4.58
N THR A 98 8.43 -7.99 -5.54
CA THR A 98 9.22 -7.74 -6.76
C THR A 98 10.34 -6.73 -6.56
N ARG A 99 10.47 -6.14 -5.36
CA ARG A 99 11.43 -5.08 -5.03
C ARG A 99 11.31 -3.87 -5.95
N LEU A 100 10.08 -3.53 -6.34
CA LEU A 100 9.81 -2.43 -7.28
C LEU A 100 10.33 -1.09 -6.76
N HIS A 101 10.22 -0.80 -5.47
CA HIS A 101 10.79 0.38 -4.84
C HIS A 101 12.26 0.56 -5.21
N LYS A 102 13.06 -0.44 -4.86
CA LYS A 102 14.50 -0.42 -5.11
C LYS A 102 14.82 -0.25 -6.59
N ARG A 103 14.06 -0.95 -7.45
CA ARG A 103 14.26 -0.86 -8.90
C ARG A 103 13.98 0.54 -9.46
N LEU A 104 12.96 1.22 -8.91
CA LEU A 104 12.65 2.59 -9.27
C LEU A 104 13.70 3.58 -8.75
N GLU A 105 14.20 3.40 -7.53
CA GLU A 105 15.26 4.21 -6.95
C GLU A 105 16.59 4.07 -7.73
N GLU A 106 16.92 2.87 -8.22
CA GLU A 106 18.08 2.63 -9.10
C GLU A 106 18.02 3.43 -10.41
N GLU A 107 16.82 3.78 -10.89
CA GLU A 107 16.61 4.68 -12.03
C GLU A 107 16.64 6.17 -11.64
N GLY A 108 16.99 6.51 -10.40
CA GLY A 108 17.06 7.87 -9.89
C GLY A 108 15.70 8.50 -9.58
N ASN A 109 14.67 7.69 -9.38
CA ASN A 109 13.37 8.16 -8.94
C ASN A 109 13.33 8.34 -7.42
N GLU A 110 12.53 9.30 -6.96
CA GLU A 110 12.19 9.50 -5.55
C GLU A 110 10.89 8.77 -5.27
N VAL A 111 10.92 7.69 -4.47
CA VAL A 111 9.77 6.81 -4.25
C VAL A 111 9.21 6.98 -2.85
N TRP A 112 7.89 7.17 -2.73
CA TRP A 112 7.21 7.39 -1.46
C TRP A 112 6.03 6.44 -1.26
N GLU A 113 5.99 5.80 -0.08
CA GLU A 113 4.82 5.05 0.37
C GLU A 113 3.75 5.98 0.94
N THR A 114 2.48 5.73 0.63
CA THR A 114 1.35 6.53 1.13
C THR A 114 0.54 5.84 2.23
N ASP A 115 0.73 4.52 2.42
CA ASP A 115 0.20 3.81 3.58
C ASP A 115 1.05 4.11 4.80
N LEU A 116 0.43 4.48 5.92
CA LEU A 116 1.16 4.89 7.13
C LEU A 116 2.13 3.80 7.64
N GLY A 117 1.72 2.53 7.62
CA GLY A 117 2.56 1.44 8.07
C GLY A 117 3.77 1.22 7.17
N ALA A 118 3.55 1.19 5.85
CA ALA A 118 4.62 1.06 4.86
C ALA A 118 5.54 2.29 4.89
N PHE A 119 4.99 3.50 5.05
CA PHE A 119 5.76 4.73 5.17
C PHE A 119 6.65 4.77 6.42
N LEU A 120 6.17 4.34 7.58
CA LEU A 120 6.98 4.26 8.79
C LEU A 120 8.13 3.25 8.64
N VAL A 121 7.89 2.13 7.96
CA VAL A 121 8.94 1.16 7.60
C VAL A 121 9.94 1.78 6.64
N GLN A 122 9.50 2.49 5.62
CA GLN A 122 10.38 3.23 4.71
C GLN A 122 11.25 4.24 5.47
N LEU A 123 10.69 5.03 6.38
CA LEU A 123 11.44 5.98 7.22
C LEU A 123 12.44 5.31 8.15
N SER A 124 12.11 4.12 8.68
CA SER A 124 13.03 3.38 9.56
C SER A 124 14.21 2.76 8.82
N GLY A 125 14.08 2.52 7.52
CA GLY A 125 15.05 1.77 6.72
C GLY A 125 15.05 0.27 7.03
N GLU A 126 14.09 -0.22 7.80
CA GLU A 126 13.93 -1.62 8.15
C GLU A 126 13.03 -2.36 7.13
N GLU A 127 13.04 -3.69 7.16
CA GLU A 127 12.09 -4.48 6.40
C GLU A 127 10.73 -4.54 7.11
N GLY A 128 9.65 -4.57 6.31
CA GLY A 128 8.30 -4.71 6.84
C GLY A 128 8.13 -6.05 7.56
N SER A 129 7.53 -5.98 8.72
CA SER A 129 7.42 -7.13 9.63
C SER A 129 6.27 -8.07 9.32
N HIS A 130 5.26 -7.63 8.62
CA HIS A 130 4.07 -8.43 8.31
C HIS A 130 3.45 -7.97 6.99
N ILE A 131 2.97 -8.91 6.20
CA ILE A 131 2.46 -8.67 4.84
C ILE A 131 1.28 -7.67 4.79
N THR A 132 0.41 -7.67 5.80
CA THR A 132 -0.75 -6.75 5.88
C THR A 132 -0.55 -5.59 6.85
N ALA A 133 0.40 -5.69 7.77
CA ALA A 133 0.69 -4.68 8.79
C ALA A 133 2.21 -4.50 8.92
N PRO A 134 2.87 -3.88 7.93
CA PRO A 134 4.33 -3.84 7.85
C PRO A 134 5.02 -3.22 9.07
N ALA A 135 4.40 -2.25 9.72
CA ALA A 135 4.93 -1.59 10.92
C ALA A 135 4.48 -2.23 12.25
N LEU A 136 4.02 -3.48 12.27
CA LEU A 136 3.50 -4.15 13.48
C LEU A 136 4.53 -4.21 14.61
N HIS A 137 5.81 -4.29 14.28
CA HIS A 137 6.92 -4.34 15.23
C HIS A 137 7.28 -2.97 15.83
N LEU A 138 6.86 -1.88 15.20
CA LEU A 138 7.15 -0.54 15.69
C LEU A 138 6.22 -0.17 16.86
N THR A 139 6.81 0.35 17.94
CA THR A 139 6.02 0.95 19.01
C THR A 139 5.56 2.35 18.61
N ARG A 140 4.59 2.91 19.35
CA ARG A 140 4.10 4.28 19.13
C ARG A 140 5.20 5.31 19.35
N GLU A 141 6.00 5.08 20.40
CA GLU A 141 7.13 5.92 20.76
C GLU A 141 8.16 5.95 19.65
N ARG A 142 8.51 4.76 19.11
CA ARG A 142 9.45 4.65 17.98
C ARG A 142 8.91 5.30 16.71
N ALA A 143 7.62 5.14 16.43
CA ALA A 143 6.98 5.81 15.30
C ALA A 143 7.02 7.35 15.45
N ALA A 144 6.74 7.87 16.66
CA ALA A 144 6.84 9.30 16.94
C ALA A 144 8.27 9.84 16.83
N GLU A 145 9.26 9.06 17.29
CA GLU A 145 10.69 9.38 17.11
C GLU A 145 11.08 9.45 15.65
N LEU A 146 10.71 8.45 14.84
CA LEU A 146 11.00 8.42 13.40
C LEU A 146 10.44 9.66 12.68
N LEU A 147 9.20 10.03 12.98
CA LEU A 147 8.57 11.22 12.41
C LEU A 147 9.32 12.49 12.82
N ARG A 148 9.74 12.60 14.08
CA ARG A 148 10.52 13.73 14.55
C ARG A 148 11.92 13.78 13.93
N GLU A 149 12.64 12.65 13.90
CA GLU A 149 14.01 12.58 13.42
C GLU A 149 14.11 12.79 11.90
N LYS A 150 13.22 12.19 11.15
CA LYS A 150 13.27 12.17 9.68
C LYS A 150 12.52 13.34 9.02
N LEU A 151 11.47 13.84 9.66
CA LEU A 151 10.58 14.84 9.06
C LEU A 151 10.48 16.14 9.89
N GLY A 152 11.07 16.19 11.08
CA GLY A 152 10.94 17.36 11.99
C GLY A 152 9.53 17.52 12.58
N ILE A 153 8.69 16.49 12.54
CA ILE A 153 7.29 16.55 12.97
C ILE A 153 7.17 16.04 14.40
N ALA A 154 6.73 16.91 15.31
CA ALA A 154 6.42 16.52 16.69
C ALA A 154 5.02 15.91 16.77
N VAL A 155 4.94 14.60 16.96
CA VAL A 155 3.68 13.88 17.19
C VAL A 155 3.65 13.38 18.63
N PRO A 156 2.65 13.75 19.44
CA PRO A 156 2.50 13.17 20.76
C PRO A 156 2.26 11.67 20.66
N PRO A 157 2.86 10.84 21.51
CA PRO A 157 2.65 9.39 21.50
C PRO A 157 1.27 8.99 22.08
N ASP A 158 0.48 9.96 22.56
CA ASP A 158 -0.82 9.74 23.18
C ASP A 158 -1.88 9.27 22.17
N PRO A 159 -2.50 8.08 22.40
CA PRO A 159 -3.57 7.58 21.55
C PRO A 159 -4.86 8.41 21.58
N ALA A 160 -5.11 9.17 22.64
CA ALA A 160 -6.31 10.02 22.75
C ALA A 160 -6.31 11.14 21.70
N VAL A 161 -5.16 11.61 21.29
CA VAL A 161 -5.01 12.61 20.20
C VAL A 161 -5.28 11.99 18.81
N ARG A 162 -5.30 10.66 18.71
CA ARG A 162 -5.51 9.92 17.45
C ARG A 162 -6.97 9.55 17.16
N THR A 163 -7.84 9.50 18.16
CA THR A 163 -9.22 9.00 17.97
C THR A 163 -10.12 9.99 17.24
N HIS A 164 -9.72 11.26 17.13
CA HIS A 164 -10.44 12.27 16.36
C HIS A 164 -9.78 12.62 15.01
N SER A 165 -8.64 12.01 14.74
CA SER A 165 -7.93 12.13 13.48
C SER A 165 -7.33 10.78 13.09
N SER A 166 -8.16 9.89 12.52
CA SER A 166 -7.63 9.16 11.35
C SER A 166 -6.87 10.21 10.56
N PRO A 167 -5.60 10.03 10.17
CA PRO A 167 -4.93 11.00 9.34
C PRO A 167 -5.80 11.14 8.08
N ASN A 168 -6.72 12.11 8.16
CA ASN A 168 -7.45 12.48 6.96
C ASN A 168 -6.40 12.94 5.96
N SER A 169 -6.75 12.91 4.72
CA SER A 169 -5.88 13.28 3.61
C SER A 169 -5.06 14.56 3.87
N ALA A 170 -5.56 15.50 4.69
CA ALA A 170 -4.87 16.74 5.04
C ALA A 170 -3.69 16.56 6.01
N GLN A 171 -3.76 15.64 6.97
CA GLN A 171 -2.62 15.35 7.88
C GLN A 171 -1.58 14.46 7.21
N MET A 172 -2.00 13.52 6.36
CA MET A 172 -1.08 12.82 5.47
C MET A 172 -0.41 13.82 4.49
N GLN A 173 -1.13 14.84 4.03
CA GLN A 173 -0.61 15.90 3.18
C GLN A 173 0.43 16.79 3.89
N ALA A 174 0.28 17.03 5.19
CA ALA A 174 1.27 17.72 6.01
C ALA A 174 2.50 16.86 6.34
N LEU A 175 2.37 15.52 6.29
CA LEU A 175 3.44 14.58 6.52
C LEU A 175 4.37 14.43 5.31
N PHE A 176 3.91 14.77 4.10
CA PHE A 176 4.75 14.74 2.93
C PHE A 176 5.37 16.14 2.72
N PRO A 177 6.70 16.26 2.59
CA PRO A 177 7.37 17.47 2.11
C PRO A 177 6.90 17.90 0.72
N LEU A 178 5.90 17.18 0.20
CA LEU A 178 5.27 17.34 -1.10
C LEU A 178 4.36 18.57 -1.22
N SER A 179 4.10 19.32 -0.14
CA SER A 179 3.24 20.51 -0.28
C SER A 179 3.80 21.55 -1.27
N ARG A 180 5.11 21.64 -1.43
CA ARG A 180 5.73 22.46 -2.49
C ARG A 180 5.75 21.75 -3.86
N ARG A 181 6.08 20.46 -3.89
CA ARG A 181 6.16 19.67 -5.14
C ARG A 181 4.82 19.17 -5.63
N ARG A 182 3.82 19.07 -4.74
CA ARG A 182 2.45 18.76 -5.13
C ARG A 182 1.83 19.88 -5.97
N ALA A 183 2.07 21.13 -5.63
CA ALA A 183 1.65 22.25 -6.46
C ALA A 183 2.25 22.15 -7.87
N GLU A 184 3.53 21.78 -7.96
CA GLU A 184 4.23 21.57 -9.24
C GLU A 184 3.70 20.34 -10.00
N ALA A 185 3.36 19.24 -9.30
CA ALA A 185 2.77 18.03 -9.90
C ALA A 185 1.31 18.25 -10.33
N GLU A 186 0.52 18.98 -9.56
CA GLU A 186 -0.86 19.37 -9.93
C GLU A 186 -0.87 20.36 -11.10
N GLU A 187 0.10 21.26 -11.16
CA GLU A 187 0.30 22.19 -12.27
C GLU A 187 0.75 21.45 -13.53
N PHE A 188 1.65 20.46 -13.40
CA PHE A 188 2.01 19.56 -14.49
C PHE A 188 0.84 18.70 -14.99
N GLN A 189 0.02 18.13 -14.08
CA GLN A 189 -1.17 17.38 -14.49
C GLN A 189 -2.21 18.25 -15.20
N ARG A 190 -2.42 19.48 -14.74
CA ARG A 190 -3.30 20.45 -15.44
C ARG A 190 -2.76 20.82 -16.83
N SER A 191 -1.47 20.96 -16.97
CA SER A 191 -0.82 21.25 -18.26
C SER A 191 -0.94 20.10 -19.26
N GLN A 192 -1.11 18.86 -18.78
CA GLN A 192 -1.30 17.66 -19.60
C GLN A 192 -2.77 17.32 -19.88
N GLY A 193 -3.73 18.15 -19.45
CA GLY A 193 -5.16 17.96 -19.73
C GLY A 193 -5.82 16.77 -19.01
N CYS A 194 -5.18 16.24 -17.98
CA CYS A 194 -5.72 15.12 -17.19
C CYS A 194 -6.61 15.66 -16.06
N SER A 195 -7.93 15.67 -16.25
CA SER A 195 -8.90 15.99 -15.20
C SER A 195 -9.14 14.74 -14.35
N MET A 196 -8.79 14.80 -13.06
CA MET A 196 -9.26 13.80 -12.10
C MET A 196 -10.77 13.99 -11.87
N LEU A 197 -11.56 12.95 -12.12
CA LEU A 197 -12.93 12.87 -11.64
C LEU A 197 -12.91 12.86 -10.10
N PRO A 198 -13.73 13.67 -9.43
CA PRO A 198 -13.86 13.59 -7.99
C PRO A 198 -14.45 12.24 -7.61
N LEU A 199 -13.78 11.54 -6.68
CA LEU A 199 -14.32 10.35 -6.04
C LEU A 199 -15.60 10.75 -5.29
N PRO A 200 -16.71 10.00 -5.41
CA PRO A 200 -17.90 10.28 -4.62
C PRO A 200 -17.61 10.11 -3.14
N VAL A 201 -18.13 11.04 -2.34
CA VAL A 201 -18.06 11.10 -0.89
C VAL A 201 -18.87 9.97 -0.27
#